data_d435c5da051533f3db3e9de3e4ae2736
#
_entry.id   d435c5da051533f3db3e9de3e4ae2736
#
_cell.length_a   1.000
_cell.length_b   1.000
_cell.length_c   1.000
_cell.angle_alpha   90.00
_cell.angle_beta   90.00
_cell.angle_gamma   90.00
#
_symmetry.space_group_name_H-M   'P 1'
#
loop_
_entity.id
_entity.type
_entity.pdbx_description
1 polymer ?
#
loop_
_entity_poly.entity_id
_entity_poly.type
_entity_poly.pdbx_seq_one_letter_code
_entity_poly.pdbx_strand_id
1 'polypeptide(L)'
;IGKGFFINSCLKYSNTNYIKMRKLFLFLSLGIFLFSCKEVKKETKPSPYQPLADQYAEFPLTTDLNQLTENEKKMLPILIEVANIMEDIFWQNAYGDKNALMAQFAQDSAALKYLSINYGPWDRLNDNKPFIDGAGAKPLGANFYPADMTKEEFDSLDDPRKTDWYSVIRRDAAGKLIVLSFHEAYPEEVAKASKLLEEAAELAEDPGLKNYLALRSKALLDDDYLASDLAWMDMQNNTLDFVVGPIETYEDQLYGYKAAHSGQILVKDKEWSKRLSEYAQYLPKLQENLPVPAKYKKEKANANPDMNAYDVIYYAGDCNAGSKNIAINLPNDPRVHAAKGSRKLQLKNSMQAKFDKIVVPISKLVINPEQQKHINFDAFFENVMFHEVAHGLGIKYTLNGKQDVRSALQNYYTSIEEGKADILGLFCVTKLAEWGVLENKDLMDNYVTFIAGIFRSVRFGAASAHGKA
;
A
#
# COMPACT_ATOMS: atom_id res chain seq x y z
N ILE A 1 -10.69 -6.33 19.09
CA ILE A 1 -10.47 -4.88 19.31
C ILE A 1 -9.25 -4.50 18.48
N GLY A 2 -9.45 -4.29 17.19
CA GLY A 2 -8.37 -3.96 16.27
C GLY A 2 -8.35 -2.45 16.00
N LYS A 3 -7.22 -1.79 16.27
CA LYS A 3 -6.97 -0.44 15.76
C LYS A 3 -6.39 -0.56 14.35
N GLY A 4 -7.07 0.02 13.37
CA GLY A 4 -6.53 0.20 12.03
C GLY A 4 -5.50 1.33 12.00
N PHE A 5 -4.76 1.46 10.90
CA PHE A 5 -3.72 2.48 10.74
C PHE A 5 -4.19 3.62 9.85
N PHE A 6 -4.04 4.82 10.34
CA PHE A 6 -3.99 6.02 9.52
C PHE A 6 -2.57 6.58 9.56
N ILE A 7 -2.00 6.85 8.43
CA ILE A 7 -0.66 7.44 8.31
C ILE A 7 -0.84 8.74 7.55
N ASN A 8 -0.73 9.87 8.26
CA ASN A 8 -0.73 11.18 7.65
C ASN A 8 0.71 11.56 7.31
N SER A 9 1.02 11.71 6.04
CA SER A 9 2.28 12.26 5.56
C SER A 9 2.21 13.79 5.64
N CYS A 10 2.49 14.36 6.81
CA CYS A 10 2.57 15.81 6.96
C CYS A 10 4.03 16.23 7.11
N LEU A 11 4.66 16.64 6.02
CA LEU A 11 5.91 17.40 6.06
C LEU A 11 5.58 18.83 6.51
N LYS A 12 5.83 19.15 7.79
CA LYS A 12 5.83 20.54 8.26
C LYS A 12 7.13 21.22 7.85
N TYR A 13 7.08 22.05 6.81
CA TYR A 13 8.10 23.06 6.60
C TYR A 13 7.96 24.16 7.64
N SER A 14 8.93 24.31 8.53
CA SER A 14 9.06 25.46 9.43
C SER A 14 9.86 26.55 8.72
N ASN A 15 9.17 27.55 8.21
CA ASN A 15 9.80 28.80 7.79
C ASN A 15 9.85 29.76 8.96
N THR A 16 11.03 29.88 9.58
CA THR A 16 11.29 30.92 10.58
C THR A 16 12.02 32.08 9.90
N ASN A 17 11.29 33.09 9.49
CA ASN A 17 11.86 34.38 9.20
C ASN A 17 11.66 35.33 10.37
N TYR A 18 12.76 35.65 11.07
CA TYR A 18 12.86 36.69 12.07
C TYR A 18 12.77 38.07 11.41
N ILE A 19 11.81 38.86 11.81
CA ILE A 19 11.87 40.31 11.68
C ILE A 19 11.76 40.91 13.08
N LYS A 20 12.87 41.47 13.54
CA LYS A 20 12.94 42.38 14.70
C LYS A 20 12.31 43.71 14.32
N MET A 21 11.34 44.19 15.10
CA MET A 21 11.12 45.63 15.20
C MET A 21 10.86 46.09 16.63
N ARG A 22 11.49 47.19 16.93
CA ARG A 22 11.73 47.82 18.23
C ARG A 22 10.49 48.48 18.83
N LYS A 23 10.55 48.53 20.16
CA LYS A 23 9.68 49.23 21.10
C LYS A 23 9.34 50.67 20.71
N LEU A 24 8.09 51.06 20.93
CA LEU A 24 7.78 52.43 21.36
C LEU A 24 6.65 52.37 22.42
N PHE A 25 7.01 52.86 23.61
CA PHE A 25 6.10 53.09 24.72
C PHE A 25 5.30 54.38 24.49
N LEU A 26 3.97 54.37 24.68
CA LEU A 26 3.28 55.55 25.17
C LEU A 26 2.12 55.11 26.07
N PHE A 27 2.12 55.61 27.30
CA PHE A 27 1.08 55.52 28.31
C PHE A 27 -0.13 56.35 27.89
N LEU A 28 -1.33 55.79 27.97
CA LEU A 28 -2.53 56.56 28.39
C LEU A 28 -3.50 55.61 29.13
N SER A 29 -3.65 55.91 30.39
CA SER A 29 -4.66 55.36 31.32
C SER A 29 -6.05 55.86 30.99
N LEU A 30 -7.07 55.02 30.93
CA LEU A 30 -8.36 55.16 31.61
C LEU A 30 -9.37 54.07 31.21
N GLY A 31 -10.05 53.54 32.21
CA GLY A 31 -11.35 52.86 31.97
C GLY A 31 -11.33 51.35 32.00
N ILE A 32 -11.19 50.75 33.18
CA ILE A 32 -11.46 49.32 33.39
C ILE A 32 -12.98 49.11 33.35
N PHE A 33 -13.49 48.60 32.22
CA PHE A 33 -14.73 47.86 32.22
C PHE A 33 -14.36 46.38 32.03
N LEU A 34 -14.30 45.66 33.13
CA LEU A 34 -14.20 44.19 33.13
C LEU A 34 -15.53 43.62 32.61
N PHE A 35 -15.70 43.56 31.30
CA PHE A 35 -16.54 42.55 30.70
C PHE A 35 -15.74 41.25 30.65
N SER A 36 -15.87 40.46 31.71
CA SER A 36 -15.51 39.05 31.67
C SER A 36 -16.44 38.38 30.67
N CYS A 37 -16.07 38.37 29.40
CA CYS A 37 -16.58 37.38 28.45
C CYS A 37 -16.09 36.02 28.95
N LYS A 38 -16.91 35.37 29.80
CA LYS A 38 -16.81 33.90 29.87
C LYS A 38 -17.12 33.41 28.46
N GLU A 39 -16.09 33.00 27.76
CA GLU A 39 -16.27 32.07 26.64
C GLU A 39 -17.07 30.89 27.19
N VAL A 40 -18.37 30.89 26.90
CA VAL A 40 -19.17 29.69 27.04
C VAL A 40 -18.57 28.71 26.05
N LYS A 41 -17.66 27.86 26.55
CA LYS A 41 -17.30 26.64 25.80
C LYS A 41 -18.65 25.95 25.56
N LYS A 42 -19.19 26.08 24.35
CA LYS A 42 -20.24 25.20 23.88
C LYS A 42 -19.67 23.80 24.08
N GLU A 43 -20.24 23.05 25.00
CA GLU A 43 -20.03 21.59 25.04
C GLU A 43 -20.49 21.05 23.67
N THR A 44 -19.58 20.94 22.76
CA THR A 44 -19.83 20.26 21.50
C THR A 44 -20.01 18.79 21.87
N LYS A 45 -21.19 18.25 21.61
CA LYS A 45 -21.42 16.80 21.74
C LYS A 45 -20.32 16.12 20.99
N PRO A 46 -19.67 15.08 21.57
CA PRO A 46 -18.63 14.35 20.86
C PRO A 46 -19.18 13.82 19.54
N SER A 47 -18.38 13.92 18.48
CA SER A 47 -18.75 13.40 17.17
C SER A 47 -19.08 11.90 17.26
N PRO A 48 -20.17 11.43 16.64
CA PRO A 48 -20.47 10.00 16.56
C PRO A 48 -19.41 9.22 15.79
N TYR A 49 -18.59 9.90 14.97
CA TYR A 49 -17.51 9.32 14.19
C TYR A 49 -16.19 9.23 14.95
N GLN A 50 -16.06 9.87 16.11
CA GLN A 50 -14.82 9.83 16.89
C GLN A 50 -14.39 8.39 17.26
N PRO A 51 -15.28 7.50 17.77
CA PRO A 51 -14.90 6.13 18.07
C PRO A 51 -14.46 5.33 16.85
N LEU A 52 -14.97 5.66 15.65
CA LEU A 52 -14.58 5.03 14.39
C LEU A 52 -13.19 5.51 13.94
N ALA A 53 -12.97 6.82 14.00
CA ALA A 53 -11.67 7.43 13.68
C ALA A 53 -10.56 6.96 14.64
N ASP A 54 -10.88 6.74 15.93
CA ASP A 54 -9.95 6.28 16.96
C ASP A 54 -9.52 4.79 16.80
N GLN A 55 -10.18 4.03 15.93
CA GLN A 55 -9.73 2.69 15.58
C GLN A 55 -8.43 2.72 14.77
N TYR A 56 -8.10 3.85 14.16
CA TYR A 56 -6.91 4.05 13.34
C TYR A 56 -5.82 4.75 14.15
N ALA A 57 -4.66 4.10 14.28
CA ALA A 57 -3.51 4.70 14.94
C ALA A 57 -2.75 5.60 13.96
N GLU A 58 -2.39 6.81 14.39
CA GLU A 58 -1.46 7.65 13.65
C GLU A 58 -0.01 7.21 13.92
N PHE A 59 0.77 7.18 12.86
CA PHE A 59 2.19 6.87 12.93
C PHE A 59 2.94 7.72 11.90
N PRO A 60 3.98 8.48 12.29
CA PRO A 60 4.79 9.23 11.34
C PRO A 60 5.66 8.26 10.54
N LEU A 61 5.58 8.35 9.22
CA LEU A 61 6.51 7.66 8.33
C LEU A 61 7.76 8.53 8.18
N THR A 62 8.87 8.00 8.64
CA THR A 62 10.17 8.69 8.59
C THR A 62 11.22 7.81 7.94
N THR A 63 12.18 8.46 7.29
CA THR A 63 13.39 7.84 6.75
C THR A 63 14.55 8.84 6.89
N ASP A 64 15.77 8.37 6.72
CA ASP A 64 16.94 9.23 6.64
C ASP A 64 17.07 9.83 5.23
N LEU A 65 16.64 11.09 5.08
CA LEU A 65 16.75 11.84 3.82
C LEU A 65 18.19 12.27 3.48
N ASN A 66 19.16 12.09 4.38
CA ASN A 66 20.56 12.44 4.08
C ASN A 66 21.19 11.48 3.05
N GLN A 67 20.61 10.31 2.85
CA GLN A 67 21.02 9.38 1.80
C GLN A 67 20.59 9.80 0.38
N LEU A 68 19.68 10.78 0.27
CA LEU A 68 19.24 11.35 -1.00
C LEU A 68 20.18 12.45 -1.46
N THR A 69 20.43 12.52 -2.76
CA THR A 69 21.13 13.65 -3.38
C THR A 69 20.30 14.92 -3.31
N GLU A 70 20.91 16.08 -3.57
CA GLU A 70 20.17 17.35 -3.59
C GLU A 70 19.14 17.40 -4.73
N ASN A 71 19.37 16.70 -5.84
CA ASN A 71 18.40 16.59 -6.93
C ASN A 71 17.27 15.65 -6.56
N GLU A 72 17.54 14.50 -5.94
CA GLU A 72 16.50 13.60 -5.42
C GLU A 72 15.61 14.31 -4.39
N LYS A 73 16.18 15.14 -3.51
CA LYS A 73 15.40 15.97 -2.58
C LYS A 73 14.50 16.98 -3.29
N LYS A 74 14.95 17.58 -4.41
CA LYS A 74 14.13 18.47 -5.25
C LYS A 74 13.03 17.73 -5.98
N MET A 75 13.21 16.44 -6.29
CA MET A 75 12.17 15.61 -6.89
C MET A 75 11.01 15.35 -5.94
N LEU A 76 11.24 15.25 -4.61
CA LEU A 76 10.20 14.86 -3.65
C LEU A 76 8.91 15.69 -3.75
N PRO A 77 8.93 17.04 -3.76
CA PRO A 77 7.71 17.82 -3.91
C PRO A 77 7.00 17.59 -5.24
N ILE A 78 7.74 17.34 -6.33
CA ILE A 78 7.18 17.06 -7.65
C ILE A 78 6.46 15.69 -7.61
N LEU A 79 7.10 14.67 -7.08
CA LEU A 79 6.52 13.33 -6.95
C LEU A 79 5.30 13.31 -6.02
N ILE A 80 5.31 14.12 -4.94
CA ILE A 80 4.15 14.29 -4.05
C ILE A 80 2.98 14.93 -4.82
N GLU A 81 3.25 15.91 -5.69
CA GLU A 81 2.20 16.51 -6.51
C GLU A 81 1.60 15.51 -7.50
N VAL A 82 2.43 14.69 -8.16
CA VAL A 82 1.94 13.57 -9.01
C VAL A 82 1.11 12.59 -8.20
N ALA A 83 1.57 12.19 -7.01
CA ALA A 83 0.83 11.29 -6.14
C ALA A 83 -0.53 11.87 -5.73
N ASN A 84 -0.62 13.19 -5.47
CA ASN A 84 -1.88 13.87 -5.17
C ASN A 84 -2.84 13.89 -6.36
N ILE A 85 -2.33 13.95 -7.59
CA ILE A 85 -3.16 13.80 -8.79
C ILE A 85 -3.75 12.38 -8.85
N MET A 86 -2.96 11.35 -8.57
CA MET A 86 -3.47 9.97 -8.46
C MET A 86 -4.51 9.82 -7.34
N GLU A 87 -4.32 10.50 -6.22
CA GLU A 87 -5.28 10.62 -5.12
C GLU A 87 -6.63 11.18 -5.59
N ASP A 88 -6.60 12.26 -6.36
CA ASP A 88 -7.82 12.92 -6.85
C ASP A 88 -8.56 12.07 -7.89
N ILE A 89 -7.84 11.37 -8.78
CA ILE A 89 -8.44 10.39 -9.70
C ILE A 89 -9.04 9.22 -8.92
N PHE A 90 -8.34 8.72 -7.90
CA PHE A 90 -8.86 7.62 -7.07
C PHE A 90 -10.14 8.02 -6.33
N TRP A 91 -10.22 9.24 -5.80
CA TRP A 91 -11.47 9.76 -5.21
C TRP A 91 -12.63 9.74 -6.19
N GLN A 92 -12.39 10.15 -7.45
CA GLN A 92 -13.41 10.10 -8.49
C GLN A 92 -13.86 8.66 -8.76
N ASN A 93 -12.92 7.69 -8.76
CA ASN A 93 -13.22 6.28 -8.99
C ASN A 93 -13.90 5.60 -7.77
N ALA A 94 -13.49 5.92 -6.56
CA ALA A 94 -13.98 5.28 -5.34
C ALA A 94 -15.36 5.79 -4.91
N TYR A 95 -15.61 7.10 -5.10
CA TYR A 95 -16.83 7.75 -4.62
C TYR A 95 -17.44 8.72 -5.64
N GLY A 96 -16.65 9.63 -6.20
CA GLY A 96 -17.09 10.71 -7.08
C GLY A 96 -16.70 12.09 -6.52
N ASP A 97 -17.70 12.91 -6.16
CA ASP A 97 -17.47 14.29 -5.69
C ASP A 97 -17.00 14.34 -4.24
N LYS A 98 -15.67 14.25 -4.04
CA LYS A 98 -15.01 14.43 -2.75
C LYS A 98 -15.39 15.73 -2.05
N ASN A 99 -15.41 16.83 -2.82
CA ASN A 99 -15.61 18.16 -2.25
C ASN A 99 -17.02 18.34 -1.72
N ALA A 100 -18.03 17.87 -2.45
CA ALA A 100 -19.41 17.90 -2.00
C ALA A 100 -19.63 17.04 -0.75
N LEU A 101 -18.97 15.85 -0.68
CA LEU A 101 -19.02 14.99 0.50
C LEU A 101 -18.38 15.66 1.72
N MET A 102 -17.14 16.13 1.59
CA MET A 102 -16.39 16.74 2.69
C MET A 102 -17.04 18.03 3.22
N ALA A 103 -17.66 18.82 2.34
CA ALA A 103 -18.37 20.04 2.72
C ALA A 103 -19.53 19.78 3.69
N GLN A 104 -20.20 18.62 3.59
CA GLN A 104 -21.31 18.25 4.49
C GLN A 104 -20.84 18.07 5.94
N PHE A 105 -19.55 17.73 6.14
CA PHE A 105 -18.94 17.44 7.43
C PHE A 105 -17.86 18.47 7.83
N ALA A 106 -17.86 19.66 7.23
CA ALA A 106 -16.80 20.66 7.41
C ALA A 106 -16.55 21.06 8.89
N GLN A 107 -17.54 20.89 9.78
CA GLN A 107 -17.43 21.20 11.20
C GLN A 107 -17.12 19.97 12.07
N ASP A 108 -17.02 18.77 11.50
CA ASP A 108 -16.75 17.52 12.21
C ASP A 108 -15.43 16.91 11.75
N SER A 109 -14.36 17.22 12.47
CA SER A 109 -13.00 16.76 12.15
C SER A 109 -12.86 15.23 12.20
N ALA A 110 -13.63 14.54 13.06
CA ALA A 110 -13.60 13.08 13.16
C ALA A 110 -14.29 12.45 11.94
N ALA A 111 -15.42 13.01 11.49
CA ALA A 111 -16.06 12.60 10.25
C ALA A 111 -15.14 12.80 9.04
N LEU A 112 -14.55 14.00 8.90
CA LEU A 112 -13.60 14.31 7.81
C LEU A 112 -12.42 13.34 7.79
N LYS A 113 -11.83 13.06 8.96
CA LYS A 113 -10.75 12.09 9.11
C LYS A 113 -11.19 10.70 8.64
N TYR A 114 -12.34 10.24 9.11
CA TYR A 114 -12.82 8.90 8.80
C TYR A 114 -13.24 8.73 7.34
N LEU A 115 -13.88 9.74 6.75
CA LEU A 115 -14.16 9.81 5.31
C LEU A 115 -12.88 9.77 4.46
N SER A 116 -11.84 10.51 4.88
CA SER A 116 -10.54 10.53 4.18
C SER A 116 -9.84 9.18 4.23
N ILE A 117 -9.91 8.46 5.35
CA ILE A 117 -9.34 7.12 5.50
C ILE A 117 -10.03 6.13 4.55
N ASN A 118 -11.35 6.24 4.41
CA ASN A 118 -12.17 5.28 3.69
C ASN A 118 -12.44 5.67 2.22
N TYR A 119 -12.07 6.88 1.78
CA TYR A 119 -12.39 7.42 0.45
C TYR A 119 -13.88 7.34 0.12
N GLY A 120 -14.71 7.70 1.08
CA GLY A 120 -16.16 7.65 0.96
C GLY A 120 -16.84 7.28 2.27
N PRO A 121 -18.18 7.11 2.26
CA PRO A 121 -18.98 6.89 3.45
C PRO A 121 -19.07 5.41 3.87
N TRP A 122 -18.15 4.55 3.44
CA TRP A 122 -18.16 3.10 3.69
C TRP A 122 -16.92 2.64 4.44
N ASP A 123 -17.11 1.88 5.50
CA ASP A 123 -16.03 1.35 6.35
C ASP A 123 -15.32 0.17 5.68
N ARG A 124 -14.14 0.42 5.11
CA ARG A 124 -13.33 -0.57 4.39
C ARG A 124 -12.83 -1.73 5.27
N LEU A 125 -12.75 -1.53 6.58
CA LEU A 125 -12.37 -2.60 7.53
C LEU A 125 -13.57 -3.39 8.05
N ASN A 126 -14.79 -2.99 7.68
CA ASN A 126 -16.04 -3.64 8.10
C ASN A 126 -16.95 -3.90 6.90
N ASP A 127 -16.41 -4.62 5.91
CA ASP A 127 -17.13 -5.07 4.70
C ASP A 127 -17.84 -3.95 3.94
N ASN A 128 -17.23 -2.76 3.88
CA ASN A 128 -17.79 -1.57 3.25
C ASN A 128 -19.19 -1.18 3.77
N LYS A 129 -19.48 -1.43 5.05
CA LYS A 129 -20.74 -0.97 5.66
C LYS A 129 -20.81 0.55 5.65
N PRO A 130 -21.95 1.15 5.25
CA PRO A 130 -22.11 2.60 5.31
C PRO A 130 -22.09 3.07 6.76
N PHE A 131 -21.35 4.15 7.03
CA PHE A 131 -21.30 4.80 8.34
C PHE A 131 -21.91 6.21 8.32
N ILE A 132 -22.34 6.67 7.15
CA ILE A 132 -23.12 7.91 6.96
C ILE A 132 -24.55 7.52 6.65
N ASP A 133 -25.50 8.10 7.40
CA ASP A 133 -26.91 7.87 7.16
C ASP A 133 -27.31 8.28 5.73
N GLY A 134 -28.03 7.40 5.06
CA GLY A 134 -28.52 7.64 3.69
C GLY A 134 -27.50 7.35 2.58
N ALA A 135 -26.26 6.95 2.89
CA ALA A 135 -25.26 6.66 1.87
C ALA A 135 -25.58 5.39 1.03
N GLY A 136 -26.41 4.47 1.56
CA GLY A 136 -26.67 3.20 0.90
C GLY A 136 -25.47 2.25 0.89
N ALA A 137 -25.62 1.11 0.25
CA ALA A 137 -24.52 0.15 0.07
C ALA A 137 -23.48 0.69 -0.92
N LYS A 138 -22.20 0.34 -0.71
CA LYS A 138 -21.14 0.67 -1.67
C LYS A 138 -21.43 -0.07 -2.99
N PRO A 139 -21.45 0.62 -4.14
CA PRO A 139 -21.53 -0.04 -5.43
C PRO A 139 -20.35 -1.00 -5.62
N LEU A 140 -20.59 -2.24 -6.04
CA LEU A 140 -19.52 -3.23 -6.25
C LEU A 140 -18.48 -2.77 -7.27
N GLY A 141 -18.91 -2.12 -8.35
CA GLY A 141 -18.02 -1.54 -9.36
C GLY A 141 -17.47 -0.16 -8.99
N ALA A 142 -17.64 0.28 -7.73
CA ALA A 142 -17.34 1.63 -7.29
C ALA A 142 -17.90 2.66 -8.31
N ASN A 143 -17.12 3.66 -8.71
CA ASN A 143 -17.51 4.61 -9.76
C ASN A 143 -16.76 4.36 -11.09
N PHE A 144 -16.25 3.13 -11.31
CA PHE A 144 -15.72 2.74 -12.62
C PHE A 144 -16.85 2.49 -13.65
N TYR A 145 -18.06 2.23 -13.18
CA TYR A 145 -19.23 1.93 -13.97
C TYR A 145 -20.40 2.86 -13.60
N PRO A 146 -21.35 3.13 -14.53
CA PRO A 146 -22.59 3.81 -14.16
C PRO A 146 -23.34 3.04 -13.08
N ALA A 147 -23.84 3.73 -12.06
CA ALA A 147 -24.53 3.10 -10.94
C ALA A 147 -25.81 2.34 -11.34
N ASP A 148 -26.41 2.73 -12.46
CA ASP A 148 -27.62 2.12 -13.04
C ASP A 148 -27.34 1.07 -14.12
N MET A 149 -26.06 0.75 -14.40
CA MET A 149 -25.66 -0.21 -15.41
C MET A 149 -26.13 -1.64 -15.04
N THR A 150 -26.77 -2.32 -15.96
CA THR A 150 -27.09 -3.73 -15.81
C THR A 150 -26.02 -4.63 -16.40
N LYS A 151 -26.01 -5.90 -15.98
CA LYS A 151 -25.09 -6.90 -16.52
C LYS A 151 -25.34 -7.13 -18.01
N GLU A 152 -26.61 -7.17 -18.42
CA GLU A 152 -27.04 -7.35 -19.80
C GLU A 152 -26.58 -6.21 -20.70
N GLU A 153 -26.65 -4.96 -20.23
CA GLU A 153 -26.10 -3.80 -20.95
C GLU A 153 -24.58 -3.93 -21.12
N PHE A 154 -23.86 -4.29 -20.04
CA PHE A 154 -22.41 -4.48 -20.11
C PHE A 154 -22.02 -5.63 -21.05
N ASP A 155 -22.74 -6.77 -20.98
CA ASP A 155 -22.45 -7.92 -21.83
C ASP A 155 -22.68 -7.57 -23.32
N SER A 156 -23.70 -6.77 -23.62
CA SER A 156 -24.07 -6.35 -24.99
C SER A 156 -23.20 -5.21 -25.53
N LEU A 157 -22.38 -4.57 -24.71
CA LEU A 157 -21.47 -3.49 -25.15
C LEU A 157 -20.41 -4.06 -26.11
N ASP A 158 -20.46 -3.66 -27.37
CA ASP A 158 -19.52 -4.09 -28.42
C ASP A 158 -18.29 -3.13 -28.48
N ASP A 159 -17.51 -3.14 -27.40
CA ASP A 159 -16.20 -2.49 -27.32
C ASP A 159 -15.25 -3.41 -26.57
N PRO A 160 -14.17 -3.90 -27.19
CA PRO A 160 -13.22 -4.82 -26.54
C PRO A 160 -12.54 -4.22 -25.32
N ARG A 161 -12.43 -2.88 -25.24
CA ARG A 161 -11.84 -2.15 -24.12
C ARG A 161 -12.71 -2.21 -22.86
N LYS A 162 -13.95 -2.73 -22.91
CA LYS A 162 -14.83 -2.83 -21.73
C LYS A 162 -14.23 -3.65 -20.59
N THR A 163 -13.32 -4.59 -20.89
CA THR A 163 -12.61 -5.40 -19.91
C THR A 163 -11.17 -4.94 -19.67
N ASP A 164 -10.75 -3.86 -20.30
CA ASP A 164 -9.41 -3.29 -20.12
C ASP A 164 -9.24 -2.75 -18.69
N TRP A 165 -8.05 -2.93 -18.13
CA TRP A 165 -7.69 -2.46 -16.79
C TRP A 165 -7.70 -0.94 -16.69
N TYR A 166 -7.38 -0.24 -17.79
CA TYR A 166 -7.10 1.20 -17.84
C TYR A 166 -8.25 1.98 -18.49
N SER A 167 -9.49 1.62 -18.15
CA SER A 167 -10.68 2.25 -18.69
C SER A 167 -11.81 2.36 -17.68
N VAL A 168 -12.74 3.26 -17.94
CA VAL A 168 -14.03 3.38 -17.23
C VAL A 168 -15.19 3.22 -18.20
N ILE A 169 -16.33 2.79 -17.68
CA ILE A 169 -17.58 2.77 -18.42
C ILE A 169 -18.40 4.00 -18.04
N ARG A 170 -18.95 4.69 -19.01
CA ARG A 170 -19.78 5.89 -18.83
C ARG A 170 -21.03 5.80 -19.70
N ARG A 171 -21.97 6.73 -19.49
CA ARG A 171 -23.07 6.95 -20.43
C ARG A 171 -22.80 8.19 -21.28
N ASP A 172 -23.03 8.10 -22.57
CA ASP A 172 -23.02 9.25 -23.47
C ASP A 172 -24.28 10.12 -23.28
N ALA A 173 -24.38 11.20 -24.04
CA ALA A 173 -25.53 12.11 -23.98
C ALA A 173 -26.89 11.45 -24.36
N ALA A 174 -26.85 10.32 -25.07
CA ALA A 174 -28.03 9.53 -25.41
C ALA A 174 -28.33 8.42 -24.37
N GLY A 175 -27.53 8.32 -23.30
CA GLY A 175 -27.67 7.31 -22.25
C GLY A 175 -27.05 5.95 -22.60
N LYS A 176 -26.37 5.81 -23.75
CA LYS A 176 -25.74 4.58 -24.21
C LYS A 176 -24.39 4.39 -23.47
N LEU A 177 -24.04 3.14 -23.16
CA LEU A 177 -22.73 2.83 -22.58
C LEU A 177 -21.62 3.09 -23.58
N ILE A 178 -20.58 3.74 -23.12
CA ILE A 178 -19.31 3.98 -23.83
C ILE A 178 -18.13 3.60 -22.92
N VAL A 179 -17.03 3.21 -23.54
CA VAL A 179 -15.75 2.98 -22.85
C VAL A 179 -14.85 4.18 -23.07
N LEU A 180 -14.31 4.72 -21.99
CA LEU A 180 -13.29 5.76 -22.02
C LEU A 180 -12.02 5.18 -21.40
N SER A 181 -10.89 5.24 -22.09
CA SER A 181 -9.58 4.98 -21.51
C SER A 181 -9.29 6.02 -20.42
N PHE A 182 -8.37 5.74 -19.48
CA PHE A 182 -8.14 6.69 -18.39
C PHE A 182 -7.62 8.04 -18.86
N HIS A 183 -6.77 8.09 -19.89
CA HIS A 183 -6.34 9.36 -20.47
C HIS A 183 -7.50 10.15 -21.13
N GLU A 184 -8.54 9.47 -21.62
CA GLU A 184 -9.76 10.11 -22.15
C GLU A 184 -10.69 10.57 -21.02
N ALA A 185 -10.74 9.82 -19.92
CA ALA A 185 -11.62 10.11 -18.78
C ALA A 185 -11.07 11.21 -17.87
N TYR A 186 -9.75 11.36 -17.77
CA TYR A 186 -9.04 12.27 -16.86
C TYR A 186 -7.95 13.08 -17.59
N PRO A 187 -8.27 13.74 -18.72
CA PRO A 187 -7.25 14.31 -19.62
C PRO A 187 -6.41 15.43 -18.98
N GLU A 188 -6.99 16.25 -18.10
CA GLU A 188 -6.26 17.34 -17.45
C GLU A 188 -5.31 16.79 -16.36
N GLU A 189 -5.78 15.85 -15.55
CA GLU A 189 -5.04 15.21 -14.49
C GLU A 189 -3.84 14.44 -15.04
N VAL A 190 -4.04 13.59 -16.04
CA VAL A 190 -2.96 12.78 -16.62
C VAL A 190 -1.95 13.64 -17.38
N ALA A 191 -2.39 14.70 -18.09
CA ALA A 191 -1.48 15.62 -18.76
C ALA A 191 -0.59 16.39 -17.76
N LYS A 192 -1.18 16.83 -16.63
CA LYS A 192 -0.42 17.48 -15.56
C LYS A 192 0.56 16.52 -14.91
N ALA A 193 0.12 15.29 -14.56
CA ALA A 193 0.96 14.28 -13.96
C ALA A 193 2.13 13.87 -14.87
N SER A 194 1.85 13.69 -16.17
CA SER A 194 2.85 13.41 -17.20
C SER A 194 3.95 14.46 -17.23
N LYS A 195 3.58 15.74 -17.32
CA LYS A 195 4.55 16.84 -17.33
C LYS A 195 5.43 16.87 -16.06
N LEU A 196 4.84 16.67 -14.90
CA LEU A 196 5.58 16.62 -13.63
C LEU A 196 6.54 15.43 -13.58
N LEU A 197 6.17 14.27 -14.13
CA LEU A 197 7.07 13.12 -14.24
C LEU A 197 8.24 13.38 -15.20
N GLU A 198 8.05 14.14 -16.29
CA GLU A 198 9.15 14.59 -17.14
C GLU A 198 10.10 15.52 -16.38
N GLU A 199 9.58 16.49 -15.64
CA GLU A 199 10.38 17.38 -14.78
C GLU A 199 11.18 16.58 -13.73
N ALA A 200 10.56 15.57 -13.12
CA ALA A 200 11.24 14.67 -12.18
C ALA A 200 12.33 13.83 -12.87
N ALA A 201 12.07 13.33 -14.09
CA ALA A 201 13.04 12.56 -14.85
C ALA A 201 14.29 13.37 -15.22
N GLU A 202 14.14 14.68 -15.48
CA GLU A 202 15.30 15.57 -15.73
C GLU A 202 16.20 15.73 -14.49
N LEU A 203 15.64 15.68 -13.30
CA LEU A 203 16.38 15.76 -12.03
C LEU A 203 17.00 14.41 -11.63
N ALA A 204 16.50 13.30 -12.17
CA ALA A 204 16.96 11.97 -11.80
C ALA A 204 18.40 11.71 -12.28
N GLU A 205 19.29 11.40 -11.31
CA GLU A 205 20.70 11.09 -11.56
C GLU A 205 20.93 9.60 -11.84
N ASP A 206 20.08 8.71 -11.28
CA ASP A 206 20.07 7.29 -11.62
C ASP A 206 19.45 7.09 -13.02
N PRO A 207 20.18 6.48 -13.97
CA PRO A 207 19.68 6.32 -15.34
C PRO A 207 18.44 5.44 -15.44
N GLY A 208 18.30 4.45 -14.53
CA GLY A 208 17.14 3.57 -14.47
C GLY A 208 15.90 4.34 -14.03
N LEU A 209 16.00 5.11 -12.95
CA LEU A 209 14.92 5.97 -12.46
C LEU A 209 14.52 7.00 -13.51
N LYS A 210 15.50 7.66 -14.15
CA LYS A 210 15.26 8.61 -15.23
C LYS A 210 14.44 7.99 -16.38
N ASN A 211 14.89 6.84 -16.86
CA ASN A 211 14.22 6.13 -17.95
C ASN A 211 12.81 5.69 -17.56
N TYR A 212 12.64 5.15 -16.36
CA TYR A 212 11.33 4.75 -15.85
C TYR A 212 10.36 5.93 -15.79
N LEU A 213 10.76 7.05 -15.17
CA LEU A 213 9.89 8.23 -15.03
C LEU A 213 9.49 8.81 -16.39
N ALA A 214 10.42 8.88 -17.34
CA ALA A 214 10.13 9.35 -18.70
C ALA A 214 9.15 8.44 -19.46
N LEU A 215 9.29 7.11 -19.30
CA LEU A 215 8.36 6.15 -19.92
C LEU A 215 7.01 6.15 -19.19
N ARG A 216 6.98 6.33 -17.87
CA ARG A 216 5.74 6.41 -17.07
C ARG A 216 4.97 7.69 -17.39
N SER A 217 5.66 8.80 -17.63
CA SER A 217 5.05 10.04 -18.12
C SER A 217 4.25 9.80 -19.40
N LYS A 218 4.85 9.12 -20.37
CA LYS A 218 4.19 8.77 -21.63
C LYS A 218 3.04 7.80 -21.43
N ALA A 219 3.24 6.76 -20.58
CA ALA A 219 2.23 5.75 -20.31
C ALA A 219 0.92 6.32 -19.72
N LEU A 220 0.99 7.41 -18.96
CA LEU A 220 -0.20 8.11 -18.48
C LEU A 220 -1.01 8.77 -19.60
N LEU A 221 -0.39 9.10 -20.73
CA LEU A 221 -1.05 9.77 -21.87
C LEU A 221 -1.65 8.81 -22.88
N ASP A 222 -1.22 7.54 -22.89
CA ASP A 222 -1.65 6.55 -23.90
C ASP A 222 -2.18 5.25 -23.28
N ASP A 223 -2.15 5.12 -21.94
CA ASP A 223 -2.53 3.94 -21.16
C ASP A 223 -1.75 2.66 -21.52
N ASP A 224 -0.58 2.76 -22.19
CA ASP A 224 0.32 1.64 -22.43
C ASP A 224 1.48 1.61 -21.42
N TYR A 225 1.30 0.86 -20.36
CA TYR A 225 2.25 0.79 -19.24
C TYR A 225 3.39 -0.22 -19.44
N LEU A 226 3.33 -1.08 -20.49
CA LEU A 226 4.29 -2.18 -20.65
C LEU A 226 5.75 -1.71 -20.67
N ALA A 227 6.06 -0.67 -21.45
CA ALA A 227 7.44 -0.19 -21.57
C ALA A 227 7.97 0.39 -20.25
N SER A 228 7.14 1.13 -19.53
CA SER A 228 7.51 1.70 -18.22
C SER A 228 7.63 0.63 -17.14
N ASP A 229 6.80 -0.40 -17.15
CA ASP A 229 6.88 -1.52 -16.21
C ASP A 229 8.15 -2.35 -16.44
N LEU A 230 8.52 -2.61 -17.69
CA LEU A 230 9.79 -3.27 -18.03
C LEU A 230 11.00 -2.43 -17.59
N ALA A 231 10.95 -1.10 -17.76
CA ALA A 231 12.01 -0.20 -17.30
C ALA A 231 12.11 -0.16 -15.77
N TRP A 232 10.96 -0.21 -15.07
CA TRP A 232 10.94 -0.30 -13.60
C TRP A 232 11.59 -1.59 -13.10
N MET A 233 11.37 -2.72 -13.80
CA MET A 233 12.05 -3.99 -13.50
C MET A 233 13.57 -3.92 -13.70
N ASP A 234 14.07 -3.08 -14.62
CA ASP A 234 15.52 -2.91 -14.87
C ASP A 234 16.19 -1.97 -13.86
N MET A 235 15.43 -1.21 -13.10
CA MET A 235 15.93 -0.22 -12.16
C MET A 235 16.48 -0.89 -10.89
N GLN A 236 17.80 -0.97 -10.76
CA GLN A 236 18.47 -1.72 -9.68
C GLN A 236 19.16 -0.81 -8.64
N ASN A 237 19.73 0.32 -9.08
CA ASN A 237 20.64 1.13 -8.27
C ASN A 237 20.00 2.37 -7.65
N ASN A 238 18.73 2.60 -7.91
CA ASN A 238 17.98 3.73 -7.42
C ASN A 238 17.96 3.79 -5.89
N THR A 239 18.09 5.00 -5.33
CA THR A 239 17.84 5.27 -3.90
C THR A 239 16.39 5.68 -3.69
N LEU A 240 15.85 6.51 -4.60
CA LEU A 240 14.46 6.92 -4.63
C LEU A 240 13.69 6.05 -5.61
N ASP A 241 12.47 5.63 -5.24
CA ASP A 241 11.56 4.86 -6.09
C ASP A 241 10.16 5.48 -6.04
N PHE A 242 9.42 5.38 -7.12
CA PHE A 242 8.06 5.90 -7.20
C PHE A 242 7.14 4.91 -7.91
N VAL A 243 6.30 4.24 -7.15
CA VAL A 243 5.25 3.37 -7.69
C VAL A 243 4.02 4.22 -7.97
N VAL A 244 3.67 4.44 -9.24
CA VAL A 244 2.64 5.42 -9.65
C VAL A 244 1.84 4.95 -10.86
N GLY A 245 0.53 5.24 -10.85
CA GLY A 245 -0.42 4.95 -11.91
C GLY A 245 -1.57 4.05 -11.47
N PRO A 246 -2.36 3.50 -12.40
CA PRO A 246 -3.39 2.50 -12.13
C PRO A 246 -2.72 1.13 -11.91
N ILE A 247 -2.92 0.51 -10.73
CA ILE A 247 -2.11 -0.64 -10.29
C ILE A 247 -2.95 -1.85 -9.90
N GLU A 248 -3.82 -1.71 -8.88
CA GLU A 248 -4.56 -2.84 -8.32
C GLU A 248 -6.04 -2.77 -8.68
N THR A 249 -6.68 -3.93 -8.81
CA THR A 249 -8.09 -4.02 -9.23
C THR A 249 -9.06 -4.30 -8.09
N TYR A 250 -8.62 -4.22 -6.83
CA TYR A 250 -9.44 -4.56 -5.65
C TYR A 250 -10.62 -3.61 -5.42
N GLU A 251 -10.54 -2.38 -5.91
CA GLU A 251 -11.65 -1.42 -5.80
C GLU A 251 -12.82 -1.81 -6.70
N ASP A 252 -12.57 -2.43 -7.86
CA ASP A 252 -13.60 -3.03 -8.72
C ASP A 252 -14.01 -4.41 -8.21
N GLN A 253 -14.94 -4.44 -7.27
CA GLN A 253 -15.51 -5.68 -6.73
C GLN A 253 -16.62 -6.27 -7.63
N LEU A 254 -17.02 -5.58 -8.72
CA LEU A 254 -18.06 -6.04 -9.63
C LEU A 254 -17.52 -7.11 -10.60
N TYR A 255 -16.42 -6.80 -11.29
CA TYR A 255 -15.81 -7.69 -12.27
C TYR A 255 -14.29 -7.90 -12.02
N GLY A 256 -13.63 -7.06 -11.24
CA GLY A 256 -12.20 -7.11 -11.04
C GLY A 256 -11.37 -6.68 -12.26
N TYR A 257 -11.95 -5.92 -13.18
CA TYR A 257 -11.25 -5.49 -14.40
C TYR A 257 -10.50 -4.19 -14.23
N LYS A 258 -11.03 -3.22 -13.46
CA LYS A 258 -10.55 -1.85 -13.46
C LYS A 258 -9.48 -1.61 -12.41
N ALA A 259 -8.33 -1.11 -12.85
CA ALA A 259 -7.23 -0.77 -11.97
C ALA A 259 -7.43 0.63 -11.34
N ALA A 260 -7.13 0.73 -10.06
CA ALA A 260 -7.24 1.96 -9.29
C ALA A 260 -5.91 2.70 -9.22
N HIS A 261 -5.97 4.05 -9.25
CA HIS A 261 -4.79 4.90 -9.23
C HIS A 261 -4.16 4.96 -7.84
N SER A 262 -2.84 4.87 -7.81
CA SER A 262 -1.99 4.89 -6.62
C SER A 262 -0.73 5.71 -6.84
N GLY A 263 -0.18 6.25 -5.75
CA GLY A 263 1.14 6.86 -5.72
C GLY A 263 1.87 6.54 -4.41
N GLN A 264 3.02 5.86 -4.50
CA GLN A 264 3.86 5.53 -3.35
C GLN A 264 5.28 6.00 -3.58
N ILE A 265 5.78 6.90 -2.72
CA ILE A 265 7.17 7.37 -2.77
C ILE A 265 7.98 6.59 -1.75
N LEU A 266 9.06 5.97 -2.21
CA LEU A 266 9.84 5.01 -1.47
C LEU A 266 11.31 5.42 -1.47
N VAL A 267 11.98 5.23 -0.33
CA VAL A 267 13.42 5.43 -0.17
C VAL A 267 14.05 4.09 0.19
N LYS A 268 15.02 3.63 -0.62
CA LYS A 268 15.62 2.31 -0.47
C LYS A 268 16.46 2.21 0.80
N ASP A 269 16.18 1.22 1.64
CA ASP A 269 17.07 0.81 2.72
C ASP A 269 18.19 -0.08 2.14
N LYS A 270 19.34 0.52 1.90
CA LYS A 270 20.47 -0.16 1.24
C LYS A 270 21.05 -1.29 2.11
N GLU A 271 21.02 -1.13 3.42
CA GLU A 271 21.54 -2.14 4.36
C GLU A 271 20.66 -3.38 4.35
N TRP A 272 19.36 -3.22 4.56
CA TRP A 272 18.43 -4.34 4.49
C TRP A 272 18.32 -4.94 3.09
N SER A 273 18.34 -4.13 2.03
CA SER A 273 18.34 -4.63 0.66
C SER A 273 19.56 -5.52 0.37
N LYS A 274 20.74 -5.15 0.87
CA LYS A 274 21.93 -5.98 0.80
C LYS A 274 21.76 -7.31 1.53
N ARG A 275 21.25 -7.29 2.77
CA ARG A 275 20.96 -8.52 3.54
C ARG A 275 19.98 -9.44 2.79
N LEU A 276 18.91 -8.88 2.21
CA LEU A 276 17.94 -9.63 1.42
C LEU A 276 18.59 -10.31 0.20
N SER A 277 19.46 -9.61 -0.51
CA SER A 277 20.24 -10.16 -1.63
C SER A 277 21.18 -11.31 -1.19
N GLU A 278 21.81 -11.18 -0.03
CA GLU A 278 22.66 -12.24 0.54
C GLU A 278 21.84 -13.48 0.89
N TYR A 279 20.63 -13.33 1.45
CA TYR A 279 19.73 -14.46 1.77
C TYR A 279 19.22 -15.16 0.49
N ALA A 280 18.96 -14.40 -0.57
CA ALA A 280 18.46 -14.92 -1.84
C ALA A 280 19.37 -16.01 -2.44
N GLN A 281 20.68 -15.94 -2.23
CA GLN A 281 21.65 -16.94 -2.71
C GLN A 281 21.39 -18.34 -2.12
N TYR A 282 20.74 -18.43 -0.97
CA TYR A 282 20.46 -19.70 -0.31
C TYR A 282 19.14 -20.35 -0.75
N LEU A 283 18.32 -19.69 -1.58
CA LEU A 283 17.02 -20.21 -2.00
C LEU A 283 17.08 -21.59 -2.67
N PRO A 284 18.04 -21.89 -3.58
CA PRO A 284 18.18 -23.22 -4.12
C PRO A 284 18.48 -24.26 -3.04
N LYS A 285 19.38 -23.96 -2.10
CA LYS A 285 19.72 -24.84 -0.99
C LYS A 285 18.54 -25.02 -0.03
N LEU A 286 17.74 -23.98 0.23
CA LEU A 286 16.52 -24.06 1.03
C LEU A 286 15.49 -24.97 0.35
N GLN A 287 15.27 -24.83 -0.96
CA GLN A 287 14.37 -25.69 -1.74
C GLN A 287 14.78 -27.19 -1.64
N GLU A 288 16.07 -27.50 -1.77
CA GLU A 288 16.58 -28.85 -1.63
C GLU A 288 16.38 -29.44 -0.23
N ASN A 289 16.41 -28.58 0.79
CA ASN A 289 16.31 -28.97 2.19
C ASN A 289 14.90 -28.87 2.78
N LEU A 290 13.86 -28.60 1.95
CA LEU A 290 12.49 -28.55 2.44
C LEU A 290 12.14 -29.85 3.22
N PRO A 291 11.36 -29.75 4.32
CA PRO A 291 11.01 -30.88 5.17
C PRO A 291 9.90 -31.74 4.55
N VAL A 292 10.04 -32.09 3.28
CA VAL A 292 9.07 -32.86 2.48
C VAL A 292 9.75 -33.94 1.66
N PRO A 293 9.04 -34.99 1.21
CA PRO A 293 9.61 -36.03 0.35
C PRO A 293 10.23 -35.46 -0.95
N ALA A 294 11.29 -36.11 -1.46
CA ALA A 294 12.07 -35.65 -2.63
C ALA A 294 11.24 -35.33 -3.88
N LYS A 295 10.08 -36.00 -4.07
CA LYS A 295 9.18 -35.75 -5.20
C LYS A 295 8.61 -34.32 -5.22
N TYR A 296 8.57 -33.63 -4.08
CA TYR A 296 8.09 -32.25 -3.94
C TYR A 296 9.20 -31.18 -3.95
N LYS A 297 10.47 -31.59 -4.18
CA LYS A 297 11.65 -30.70 -4.20
C LYS A 297 12.25 -30.53 -5.58
N LYS A 298 11.62 -31.09 -6.63
CA LYS A 298 12.22 -31.20 -7.97
C LYS A 298 12.31 -29.86 -8.70
N GLU A 299 11.46 -28.90 -8.37
CA GLU A 299 11.45 -27.60 -9.01
C GLU A 299 12.61 -26.75 -8.47
N LYS A 300 13.18 -25.93 -9.35
CA LYS A 300 14.29 -25.03 -8.98
C LYS A 300 13.71 -23.70 -8.47
N ALA A 301 14.15 -23.28 -7.30
CA ALA A 301 13.91 -21.93 -6.83
C ALA A 301 14.75 -20.92 -7.63
N ASN A 302 14.20 -19.72 -7.88
CA ASN A 302 14.99 -18.65 -8.47
C ASN A 302 16.06 -18.18 -7.46
N ALA A 303 17.33 -18.24 -7.84
CA ALA A 303 18.44 -17.82 -6.99
C ALA A 303 18.61 -16.30 -6.90
N ASN A 304 17.87 -15.54 -7.69
CA ASN A 304 17.99 -14.08 -7.74
C ASN A 304 16.59 -13.40 -7.81
N PRO A 305 15.76 -13.55 -6.78
CA PRO A 305 14.55 -12.74 -6.69
C PRO A 305 14.96 -11.30 -6.46
N ASP A 306 14.34 -10.35 -7.20
CA ASP A 306 14.51 -8.93 -6.95
C ASP A 306 13.75 -8.54 -5.67
N MET A 307 14.45 -8.62 -4.54
CA MET A 307 13.93 -8.33 -3.20
C MET A 307 14.67 -7.14 -2.60
N ASN A 308 13.93 -6.10 -2.27
CA ASN A 308 14.48 -4.91 -1.68
C ASN A 308 13.63 -4.44 -0.50
N ALA A 309 14.27 -3.77 0.46
CA ALA A 309 13.63 -3.08 1.56
C ALA A 309 13.58 -1.57 1.28
N TYR A 310 12.45 -0.96 1.59
CA TYR A 310 12.23 0.47 1.43
C TYR A 310 11.56 1.06 2.66
N ASP A 311 11.82 2.33 2.90
CA ASP A 311 10.95 3.16 3.72
C ASP A 311 9.98 3.90 2.81
N VAL A 312 8.69 3.79 3.05
CA VAL A 312 7.69 4.59 2.35
C VAL A 312 7.55 5.94 3.05
N ILE A 313 7.58 7.01 2.27
CA ILE A 313 7.47 8.38 2.81
C ILE A 313 6.19 9.09 2.39
N TYR A 314 5.48 8.55 1.40
CA TYR A 314 4.20 9.08 0.95
C TYR A 314 3.31 7.99 0.37
N TYR A 315 2.01 8.01 0.73
CA TYR A 315 0.95 7.22 0.13
C TYR A 315 -0.15 8.12 -0.41
N ALA A 316 -0.69 7.79 -1.58
CA ALA A 316 -1.84 8.47 -2.18
C ALA A 316 -2.67 7.50 -3.03
N GLY A 317 -3.97 7.72 -3.11
CA GLY A 317 -4.89 6.90 -3.86
C GLY A 317 -5.18 5.55 -3.21
N ASP A 318 -5.40 4.52 -4.01
CA ASP A 318 -5.85 3.20 -3.55
C ASP A 318 -4.94 2.60 -2.45
N CYS A 319 -3.62 2.68 -2.61
CA CYS A 319 -2.67 2.21 -1.60
C CYS A 319 -2.74 2.98 -0.26
N ASN A 320 -3.38 4.15 -0.25
CA ASN A 320 -3.65 4.97 0.94
C ASN A 320 -4.99 4.62 1.60
N ALA A 321 -5.88 3.87 0.94
CA ALA A 321 -7.23 3.60 1.44
C ALA A 321 -7.22 2.58 2.58
N GLY A 322 -7.92 2.90 3.67
CA GLY A 322 -8.08 1.98 4.81
C GLY A 322 -6.74 1.54 5.41
N SER A 323 -6.46 0.25 5.38
CA SER A 323 -5.22 -0.33 5.93
C SER A 323 -4.08 -0.27 4.90
N LYS A 324 -2.97 0.34 5.28
CA LYS A 324 -1.78 0.45 4.43
C LYS A 324 -1.14 -0.91 4.16
N ASN A 325 -0.61 -1.09 2.95
CA ASN A 325 0.23 -2.25 2.61
C ASN A 325 1.58 -2.21 3.35
N ILE A 326 2.21 -3.37 3.48
CA ILE A 326 3.54 -3.53 4.10
C ILE A 326 4.53 -4.16 3.12
N ALA A 327 4.05 -4.63 2.00
CA ALA A 327 4.84 -5.20 0.92
C ALA A 327 4.17 -4.91 -0.41
N ILE A 328 4.96 -4.93 -1.47
CA ILE A 328 4.52 -4.72 -2.85
C ILE A 328 5.13 -5.85 -3.68
N ASN A 329 4.34 -6.46 -4.55
CA ASN A 329 4.78 -7.45 -5.52
C ASN A 329 4.25 -7.06 -6.90
N LEU A 330 5.04 -6.37 -7.68
CA LEU A 330 4.65 -5.73 -8.94
C LEU A 330 5.71 -5.97 -10.03
N PRO A 331 5.40 -5.68 -11.31
CA PRO A 331 4.10 -5.26 -11.87
C PRO A 331 3.08 -6.40 -11.91
N ASN A 332 1.80 -6.06 -12.14
CA ASN A 332 0.73 -7.07 -12.29
C ASN A 332 0.62 -7.61 -13.73
N ASP A 333 1.23 -6.96 -14.72
CA ASP A 333 1.14 -7.35 -16.13
C ASP A 333 1.77 -8.72 -16.39
N PRO A 334 1.01 -9.71 -16.88
CA PRO A 334 1.52 -11.05 -17.15
C PRO A 334 2.63 -11.08 -18.23
N ARG A 335 2.67 -10.08 -19.14
CA ARG A 335 3.73 -9.94 -20.15
C ARG A 335 5.06 -9.58 -19.49
N VAL A 336 5.04 -8.73 -18.47
CA VAL A 336 6.24 -8.40 -17.67
C VAL A 336 6.67 -9.60 -16.84
N HIS A 337 5.72 -10.30 -16.20
CA HIS A 337 6.01 -11.52 -15.45
C HIS A 337 6.70 -12.58 -16.33
N ALA A 338 6.23 -12.76 -17.55
CA ALA A 338 6.83 -13.72 -18.51
C ALA A 338 8.24 -13.30 -18.94
N ALA A 339 8.50 -11.99 -19.07
CA ALA A 339 9.76 -11.46 -19.54
C ALA A 339 10.83 -11.33 -18.44
N LYS A 340 10.42 -10.84 -17.25
CA LYS A 340 11.35 -10.42 -16.17
C LYS A 340 10.94 -10.86 -14.76
N GLY A 341 9.77 -11.47 -14.57
CA GLY A 341 9.24 -11.80 -13.26
C GLY A 341 8.60 -10.60 -12.57
N SER A 342 8.77 -10.47 -11.26
CA SER A 342 8.26 -9.37 -10.45
C SER A 342 9.27 -8.92 -9.42
N ARG A 343 9.14 -7.66 -8.96
CA ARG A 343 9.92 -7.09 -7.85
C ARG A 343 9.11 -7.18 -6.56
N LYS A 344 9.80 -7.56 -5.48
CA LYS A 344 9.23 -7.65 -4.14
C LYS A 344 9.84 -6.56 -3.26
N LEU A 345 9.03 -5.58 -2.90
CA LEU A 345 9.45 -4.46 -2.05
C LEU A 345 8.86 -4.65 -0.66
N GLN A 346 9.72 -4.67 0.36
CA GLN A 346 9.32 -4.73 1.76
C GLN A 346 9.31 -3.31 2.34
N LEU A 347 8.16 -2.85 2.84
CA LEU A 347 7.99 -1.49 3.35
C LEU A 347 8.31 -1.44 4.84
N LYS A 348 9.60 -1.32 5.19
CA LYS A 348 10.14 -1.52 6.54
C LYS A 348 9.51 -0.62 7.58
N ASN A 349 9.42 0.69 7.34
CA ASN A 349 8.83 1.62 8.31
C ASN A 349 7.32 1.44 8.48
N SER A 350 6.60 1.03 7.43
CA SER A 350 5.19 0.64 7.52
C SER A 350 5.02 -0.66 8.34
N MET A 351 5.93 -1.61 8.17
CA MET A 351 5.99 -2.83 9.00
C MET A 351 6.30 -2.50 10.45
N GLN A 352 7.25 -1.58 10.72
CA GLN A 352 7.56 -1.11 12.08
C GLN A 352 6.33 -0.49 12.74
N ALA A 353 5.58 0.34 11.98
CA ALA A 353 4.35 0.92 12.48
C ALA A 353 3.32 -0.14 12.90
N LYS A 354 3.13 -1.17 12.07
CA LYS A 354 2.22 -2.29 12.41
C LYS A 354 2.73 -3.14 13.56
N PHE A 355 4.02 -3.35 13.65
CA PHE A 355 4.63 -4.04 14.78
C PHE A 355 4.35 -3.29 16.09
N ASP A 356 4.68 -2.01 16.16
CA ASP A 356 4.55 -1.20 17.38
C ASP A 356 3.08 -1.02 17.82
N LYS A 357 2.19 -0.80 16.85
CA LYS A 357 0.79 -0.44 17.14
C LYS A 357 -0.16 -1.63 17.20
N ILE A 358 0.23 -2.79 16.68
CA ILE A 358 -0.64 -3.98 16.63
C ILE A 358 0.02 -5.18 17.31
N VAL A 359 1.21 -5.61 16.83
CA VAL A 359 1.84 -6.86 17.30
C VAL A 359 2.24 -6.74 18.76
N VAL A 360 2.93 -5.66 19.15
CA VAL A 360 3.34 -5.42 20.53
C VAL A 360 2.15 -5.36 21.51
N PRO A 361 1.06 -4.59 21.26
CA PRO A 361 -0.11 -4.63 22.12
C PRO A 361 -0.79 -6.00 22.20
N ILE A 362 -0.88 -6.74 21.11
CA ILE A 362 -1.45 -8.10 21.08
C ILE A 362 -0.57 -9.03 21.92
N SER A 363 0.74 -8.99 21.74
CA SER A 363 1.67 -9.87 22.46
C SER A 363 1.55 -9.74 23.97
N LYS A 364 1.31 -8.52 24.48
CA LYS A 364 1.09 -8.28 25.93
C LYS A 364 -0.14 -8.98 26.48
N LEU A 365 -1.11 -9.32 25.63
CA LEU A 365 -2.36 -9.99 26.02
C LEU A 365 -2.29 -11.51 25.87
N VAL A 366 -1.54 -12.02 24.89
CA VAL A 366 -1.60 -13.43 24.48
C VAL A 366 -0.30 -14.21 24.70
N ILE A 367 0.84 -13.52 24.84
CA ILE A 367 2.14 -14.17 25.04
C ILE A 367 2.47 -14.20 26.53
N ASN A 368 2.96 -15.34 27.00
CA ASN A 368 3.44 -15.52 28.39
C ASN A 368 4.44 -14.40 28.75
N PRO A 369 4.30 -13.72 29.90
CA PRO A 369 5.17 -12.63 30.30
C PRO A 369 6.67 -12.94 30.23
N GLU A 370 7.09 -14.15 30.56
CA GLU A 370 8.50 -14.57 30.47
C GLU A 370 9.04 -14.65 29.04
N GLN A 371 8.15 -14.84 28.05
CA GLN A 371 8.48 -14.93 26.63
C GLN A 371 8.34 -13.59 25.90
N GLN A 372 7.71 -12.58 26.51
CA GLN A 372 7.52 -11.26 25.87
C GLN A 372 8.83 -10.55 25.51
N LYS A 373 9.95 -10.88 26.18
CA LYS A 373 11.28 -10.40 25.84
C LYS A 373 11.73 -10.77 24.41
N HIS A 374 11.13 -11.81 23.83
CA HIS A 374 11.41 -12.29 22.47
C HIS A 374 10.56 -11.60 21.40
N ILE A 375 9.67 -10.66 21.77
CA ILE A 375 8.93 -9.87 20.80
C ILE A 375 9.85 -8.79 20.22
N ASN A 376 10.27 -8.99 18.97
CA ASN A 376 11.35 -8.26 18.34
C ASN A 376 10.97 -7.85 16.91
N PHE A 377 11.28 -6.59 16.53
CA PHE A 377 10.95 -6.08 15.19
C PHE A 377 11.73 -6.77 14.08
N ASP A 378 13.04 -7.00 14.26
CA ASP A 378 13.85 -7.66 13.23
C ASP A 378 13.32 -9.08 12.97
N ALA A 379 12.91 -9.80 14.03
CA ALA A 379 12.25 -11.09 13.89
C ALA A 379 10.90 -11.01 13.16
N PHE A 380 10.10 -9.98 13.43
CA PHE A 380 8.85 -9.74 12.71
C PHE A 380 9.11 -9.45 11.22
N PHE A 381 10.08 -8.59 10.93
CA PHE A 381 10.46 -8.25 9.56
C PHE A 381 10.97 -9.49 8.81
N GLU A 382 11.86 -10.27 9.40
CA GLU A 382 12.38 -11.51 8.82
C GLU A 382 11.27 -12.53 8.57
N ASN A 383 10.37 -12.74 9.53
CA ASN A 383 9.26 -13.69 9.38
C ASN A 383 8.36 -13.32 8.19
N VAL A 384 8.01 -12.03 8.04
CA VAL A 384 7.20 -11.56 6.91
C VAL A 384 8.00 -11.68 5.59
N MET A 385 9.25 -11.30 5.60
CA MET A 385 10.12 -11.38 4.42
C MET A 385 10.29 -12.83 3.94
N PHE A 386 10.59 -13.77 4.84
CA PHE A 386 10.74 -15.18 4.48
C PHE A 386 9.41 -15.86 4.15
N HIS A 387 8.28 -15.36 4.64
CA HIS A 387 6.95 -15.73 4.16
C HIS A 387 6.81 -15.42 2.66
N GLU A 388 7.14 -14.19 2.23
CA GLU A 388 7.12 -13.79 0.81
C GLU A 388 8.09 -14.63 -0.06
N VAL A 389 9.25 -14.96 0.50
CA VAL A 389 10.21 -15.86 -0.14
C VAL A 389 9.63 -17.27 -0.31
N ALA A 390 8.96 -17.77 0.72
CA ALA A 390 8.43 -19.12 0.77
C ALA A 390 7.30 -19.38 -0.23
N HIS A 391 6.61 -18.34 -0.72
CA HIS A 391 5.72 -18.46 -1.89
C HIS A 391 6.44 -19.00 -3.13
N GLY A 392 7.72 -18.71 -3.28
CA GLY A 392 8.56 -19.21 -4.38
C GLY A 392 9.06 -20.64 -4.20
N LEU A 393 8.89 -21.23 -2.99
CA LEU A 393 9.38 -22.57 -2.66
C LEU A 393 8.29 -23.64 -2.81
N GLY A 394 8.72 -24.91 -2.91
CA GLY A 394 7.84 -26.06 -3.10
C GLY A 394 7.54 -26.32 -4.57
N ILE A 395 6.41 -27.00 -4.85
CA ILE A 395 5.97 -27.34 -6.19
C ILE A 395 5.03 -26.25 -6.75
N LYS A 396 5.16 -25.95 -8.05
CA LYS A 396 4.27 -25.08 -8.82
C LYS A 396 3.28 -25.86 -9.66
N TYR A 397 3.66 -27.10 -10.00
CA TYR A 397 2.85 -28.01 -10.80
C TYR A 397 2.50 -29.27 -10.01
N THR A 398 1.37 -29.87 -10.32
CA THR A 398 0.98 -31.19 -9.79
C THR A 398 2.00 -32.25 -10.14
N LEU A 399 2.15 -33.29 -9.29
CA LEU A 399 3.18 -34.31 -9.48
C LEU A 399 3.09 -35.05 -10.82
N ASN A 400 1.93 -35.08 -11.44
CA ASN A 400 1.72 -35.64 -12.80
C ASN A 400 2.00 -34.63 -13.92
N GLY A 401 2.35 -33.35 -13.59
CA GLY A 401 2.67 -32.29 -14.54
C GLY A 401 1.49 -31.78 -15.38
N LYS A 402 0.24 -32.19 -15.09
CA LYS A 402 -0.90 -31.88 -15.94
C LYS A 402 -1.49 -30.49 -15.76
N GLN A 403 -1.32 -29.90 -14.58
CA GLN A 403 -1.83 -28.56 -14.26
C GLN A 403 -1.00 -27.89 -13.16
N ASP A 404 -1.10 -26.60 -13.04
CA ASP A 404 -0.51 -25.87 -11.92
C ASP A 404 -1.27 -26.16 -10.60
N VAL A 405 -0.58 -25.92 -9.47
CA VAL A 405 -1.10 -26.22 -8.13
C VAL A 405 -2.33 -25.35 -7.82
N ARG A 406 -2.36 -24.10 -8.29
CA ARG A 406 -3.48 -23.18 -8.06
C ARG A 406 -4.76 -23.71 -8.71
N SER A 407 -4.68 -24.09 -9.98
CA SER A 407 -5.80 -24.69 -10.71
C SER A 407 -6.24 -26.02 -10.09
N ALA A 408 -5.30 -26.81 -9.55
CA ALA A 408 -5.62 -28.08 -8.90
C ALA A 408 -6.35 -27.92 -7.57
N LEU A 409 -5.97 -26.93 -6.76
CA LEU A 409 -6.52 -26.66 -5.42
C LEU A 409 -7.75 -25.76 -5.45
N GLN A 410 -7.97 -25.03 -6.55
CA GLN A 410 -9.13 -24.15 -6.73
C GLN A 410 -9.33 -23.18 -5.56
N ASN A 411 -10.52 -23.16 -4.95
CA ASN A 411 -10.89 -22.30 -3.83
C ASN A 411 -10.12 -22.59 -2.52
N TYR A 412 -9.41 -23.70 -2.43
CA TYR A 412 -8.54 -24.02 -1.29
C TYR A 412 -7.12 -23.46 -1.44
N TYR A 413 -6.73 -23.07 -2.67
CA TYR A 413 -5.36 -22.67 -2.97
C TYR A 413 -4.84 -21.58 -2.04
N THR A 414 -5.56 -20.47 -1.94
CA THR A 414 -5.08 -19.29 -1.21
C THR A 414 -4.77 -19.60 0.25
N SER A 415 -5.67 -20.28 0.99
CA SER A 415 -5.41 -20.59 2.39
C SER A 415 -4.28 -21.60 2.59
N ILE A 416 -4.16 -22.59 1.71
CA ILE A 416 -3.05 -23.59 1.78
C ILE A 416 -1.72 -22.91 1.43
N GLU A 417 -1.70 -22.03 0.45
CA GLU A 417 -0.50 -21.30 0.02
C GLU A 417 0.00 -20.36 1.12
N GLU A 418 -0.90 -19.61 1.79
CA GLU A 418 -0.54 -18.75 2.93
C GLU A 418 0.00 -19.57 4.10
N GLY A 419 -0.65 -20.68 4.46
CA GLY A 419 -0.16 -21.56 5.52
C GLY A 419 1.18 -22.22 5.18
N LYS A 420 1.39 -22.60 3.91
CA LYS A 420 2.69 -23.05 3.40
C LYS A 420 3.76 -21.96 3.57
N ALA A 421 3.43 -20.72 3.16
CA ALA A 421 4.37 -19.60 3.22
C ALA A 421 4.77 -19.27 4.65
N ASP A 422 3.82 -19.26 5.59
CA ASP A 422 4.07 -19.03 7.02
C ASP A 422 5.02 -20.08 7.61
N ILE A 423 4.74 -21.36 7.40
CA ILE A 423 5.56 -22.46 7.97
C ILE A 423 6.93 -22.54 7.30
N LEU A 424 6.99 -22.42 5.98
CA LEU A 424 8.27 -22.47 5.26
C LEU A 424 9.10 -21.19 5.49
N GLY A 425 8.49 -20.05 5.72
CA GLY A 425 9.18 -18.82 6.10
C GLY A 425 9.96 -19.04 7.41
N LEU A 426 9.29 -19.56 8.42
CA LEU A 426 9.94 -19.88 9.71
C LEU A 426 11.00 -20.98 9.58
N PHE A 427 10.76 -21.98 8.74
CA PHE A 427 11.75 -23.00 8.39
C PHE A 427 12.99 -22.37 7.73
N CYS A 428 12.84 -21.41 6.82
CA CYS A 428 13.96 -20.72 6.16
C CYS A 428 14.84 -20.00 7.19
N VAL A 429 14.25 -19.23 8.11
CA VAL A 429 14.97 -18.56 9.19
C VAL A 429 15.77 -19.57 10.02
N THR A 430 15.12 -20.68 10.43
CA THR A 430 15.74 -21.73 11.21
C THR A 430 16.96 -22.33 10.48
N LYS A 431 16.80 -22.67 9.19
CA LYS A 431 17.91 -23.26 8.40
C LYS A 431 19.05 -22.30 8.16
N LEU A 432 18.77 -21.04 7.91
CA LEU A 432 19.82 -20.02 7.73
C LEU A 432 20.61 -19.78 9.03
N ALA A 433 19.93 -19.82 10.19
CA ALA A 433 20.60 -19.77 11.50
C ALA A 433 21.46 -21.04 11.75
N GLU A 434 20.94 -22.24 11.46
CA GLU A 434 21.68 -23.50 11.56
C GLU A 434 22.93 -23.50 10.64
N TRP A 435 22.88 -22.86 9.49
CA TRP A 435 24.01 -22.74 8.57
C TRP A 435 24.98 -21.62 8.90
N GLY A 436 24.74 -20.85 9.98
CA GLY A 436 25.55 -19.71 10.40
C GLY A 436 25.44 -18.49 9.48
N VAL A 437 24.39 -18.42 8.66
CA VAL A 437 24.11 -17.24 7.77
C VAL A 437 23.49 -16.11 8.57
N LEU A 438 22.63 -16.44 9.52
CA LEU A 438 22.08 -15.48 10.50
C LEU A 438 22.94 -15.56 11.76
N GLU A 439 23.93 -14.67 11.85
CA GLU A 439 24.84 -14.65 13.00
C GLU A 439 24.16 -14.13 14.28
N ASN A 440 24.58 -14.66 15.43
CA ASN A 440 24.12 -14.25 16.77
C ASN A 440 22.60 -14.24 16.95
N LYS A 441 21.90 -15.17 16.26
CA LYS A 441 20.44 -15.21 16.20
C LYS A 441 19.86 -16.02 17.36
N ASP A 442 19.00 -15.41 18.18
CA ASP A 442 18.10 -16.15 19.07
C ASP A 442 16.82 -16.50 18.31
N LEU A 443 16.69 -17.77 17.90
CA LEU A 443 15.53 -18.26 17.16
C LEU A 443 14.22 -18.12 17.94
N MET A 444 14.28 -18.01 19.27
CA MET A 444 13.09 -17.75 20.08
C MET A 444 12.44 -16.40 19.73
N ASP A 445 13.23 -15.42 19.30
CA ASP A 445 12.69 -14.14 18.84
C ASP A 445 11.76 -14.33 17.64
N ASN A 446 12.17 -15.15 16.65
CA ASN A 446 11.34 -15.44 15.48
C ASN A 446 10.12 -16.29 15.85
N TYR A 447 10.28 -17.34 16.67
CA TYR A 447 9.18 -18.22 17.04
C TYR A 447 8.11 -17.52 17.86
N VAL A 448 8.49 -16.76 18.89
CA VAL A 448 7.53 -16.05 19.75
C VAL A 448 6.88 -14.89 19.00
N THR A 449 7.66 -14.13 18.23
CA THR A 449 7.12 -13.05 17.40
C THR A 449 6.18 -13.58 16.30
N PHE A 450 6.48 -14.76 15.72
CA PHE A 450 5.60 -15.43 14.76
C PHE A 450 4.24 -15.78 15.38
N ILE A 451 4.22 -16.35 16.58
CA ILE A 451 2.97 -16.66 17.30
C ILE A 451 2.15 -15.38 17.53
N ALA A 452 2.78 -14.29 17.98
CA ALA A 452 2.09 -13.01 18.11
C ALA A 452 1.53 -12.51 16.77
N GLY A 453 2.25 -12.75 15.67
CA GLY A 453 1.82 -12.48 14.31
C GLY A 453 0.56 -13.26 13.89
N ILE A 454 0.45 -14.53 14.29
CA ILE A 454 -0.75 -15.34 14.04
C ILE A 454 -1.98 -14.70 14.68
N PHE A 455 -1.89 -14.26 15.94
CA PHE A 455 -3.01 -13.56 16.60
C PHE A 455 -3.40 -12.26 15.92
N ARG A 456 -2.45 -11.57 15.28
CA ARG A 456 -2.75 -10.41 14.42
C ARG A 456 -3.61 -10.82 13.21
N SER A 457 -3.34 -11.96 12.60
CA SER A 457 -4.01 -12.43 11.38
C SER A 457 -5.40 -13.01 11.65
N VAL A 458 -5.54 -13.87 12.66
CA VAL A 458 -6.82 -14.55 12.98
C VAL A 458 -7.93 -13.60 13.43
N ARG A 459 -7.60 -12.36 13.84
CA ARG A 459 -8.60 -11.34 14.19
C ARG A 459 -9.56 -10.98 13.04
N PHE A 460 -9.14 -11.20 11.80
CA PHE A 460 -9.97 -10.96 10.60
C PHE A 460 -10.91 -12.13 10.29
N GLY A 461 -10.86 -13.19 11.08
CA GLY A 461 -11.71 -14.36 10.93
C GLY A 461 -11.34 -15.26 9.75
N ALA A 462 -12.07 -16.36 9.62
CA ALA A 462 -11.83 -17.37 8.59
C ALA A 462 -12.21 -16.93 7.15
N ALA A 463 -12.78 -15.73 6.98
CA ALA A 463 -13.03 -15.17 5.66
C ALA A 463 -11.75 -14.62 5.00
N SER A 464 -10.75 -14.21 5.81
CA SER A 464 -9.46 -13.77 5.29
C SER A 464 -8.53 -14.96 5.00
N ALA A 465 -7.68 -14.85 3.98
CA ALA A 465 -6.72 -15.88 3.59
C ALA A 465 -5.82 -16.31 4.74
N HIS A 466 -5.15 -15.37 5.39
CA HIS A 466 -4.29 -15.63 6.55
C HIS A 466 -5.04 -16.06 7.82
N GLY A 467 -6.28 -15.64 8.00
CA GLY A 467 -7.09 -16.07 9.14
C GLY A 467 -7.62 -17.50 8.98
N LYS A 468 -7.67 -18.00 7.72
CA LYS A 468 -8.08 -19.36 7.37
C LYS A 468 -6.88 -20.32 7.32
N ALA A 469 -5.68 -19.81 6.96
CA ALA A 469 -4.43 -20.57 6.96
C ALA A 469 -4.01 -20.99 8.37
#